data_98dddb69fcd2695789fc595c034d5619
#
_entry.id   98dddb69fcd2695789fc595c034d5619
#
_cell.length_a   1.000
_cell.length_b   1.000
_cell.length_c   1.000
_cell.angle_alpha   90.00
_cell.angle_beta   90.00
_cell.angle_gamma   90.00
#
_symmetry.space_group_name_H-M   'P 1'
#
loop_
_entity.id
_entity.type
_entity.pdbx_description
1 polymer ?
#
loop_
_entity_poly.entity_id
_entity_poly.type
_entity_poly.pdbx_seq_one_letter_code
_entity_poly.pdbx_strand_id
1 'polypeptide(L)'
;MDERIVARILVVDDSPEIIDLVRLTLEDIGCEVMVATSGERALETVQRQLPELILLDVVMPGIDGFETCRRLKQDERTQAISVIFLTGLNDVEHLAAGFAAGGADYITKPFRKEEVLLRVEMHLERARLARALVEQNAALQQEIAQRQQLSRRVSQLSEQEDQRWGLADFVGESRSVQNILEEISLLAEAHHTSVLITGESGTGKELIARAIHFGSARREG
;
A
#
# COMPACT_ATOMS: atom_id res chain seq x y z
N MET A 1 -23.95 -13.35 5.17
CA MET A 1 -24.49 -12.08 5.71
C MET A 1 -23.41 -11.07 5.48
N ASP A 2 -23.59 -10.22 4.47
CA ASP A 2 -22.69 -9.09 4.26
C ASP A 2 -22.75 -8.18 5.48
N GLU A 3 -21.66 -8.09 6.24
CA GLU A 3 -21.45 -6.99 7.16
C GLU A 3 -21.37 -5.73 6.30
N ARG A 4 -22.52 -5.09 6.08
CA ARG A 4 -22.54 -3.71 5.58
C ARG A 4 -21.79 -2.89 6.62
N ILE A 5 -20.55 -2.55 6.34
CA ILE A 5 -19.81 -1.58 7.13
C ILE A 5 -20.63 -0.30 7.08
N VAL A 6 -21.29 -0.02 8.19
CA VAL A 6 -22.14 1.16 8.35
C VAL A 6 -21.22 2.37 8.38
N ALA A 7 -21.27 3.21 7.33
CA ALA A 7 -20.43 4.40 7.26
C ALA A 7 -20.86 5.40 8.35
N ARG A 8 -19.90 5.95 9.08
CA ARG A 8 -20.15 7.01 10.07
C ARG A 8 -19.96 8.39 9.45
N ILE A 9 -20.98 9.22 9.59
CA ILE A 9 -21.02 10.57 9.03
C ILE A 9 -21.28 11.56 10.15
N LEU A 10 -20.45 12.61 10.25
CA LEU A 10 -20.69 13.72 11.17
C LEU A 10 -21.42 14.85 10.43
N VAL A 11 -22.57 15.24 10.93
CA VAL A 11 -23.34 16.40 10.45
C VAL A 11 -23.15 17.55 11.42
N VAL A 12 -22.69 18.68 10.91
CA VAL A 12 -22.37 19.89 11.68
C VAL A 12 -23.15 21.06 11.12
N ASP A 13 -24.14 21.54 11.85
CA ASP A 13 -24.97 22.68 11.49
C ASP A 13 -25.60 23.27 12.77
N ASP A 14 -25.80 24.57 12.85
CA ASP A 14 -26.41 25.20 14.03
C ASP A 14 -27.95 25.16 14.00
N SER A 15 -28.53 24.78 12.84
CA SER A 15 -29.99 24.59 12.65
C SER A 15 -30.40 23.16 12.93
N PRO A 16 -31.24 22.92 13.96
CA PRO A 16 -31.77 21.59 14.24
C PRO A 16 -32.58 21.00 13.07
N GLU A 17 -33.27 21.84 12.31
CA GLU A 17 -34.08 21.42 11.17
C GLU A 17 -33.22 20.83 10.05
N ILE A 18 -32.06 21.44 9.77
CA ILE A 18 -31.10 20.95 8.77
C ILE A 18 -30.47 19.64 9.25
N ILE A 19 -30.07 19.58 10.51
CA ILE A 19 -29.54 18.37 11.12
C ILE A 19 -30.52 17.20 11.00
N ASP A 20 -31.79 17.41 11.38
CA ASP A 20 -32.80 16.35 11.33
C ASP A 20 -33.07 15.91 9.89
N LEU A 21 -33.15 16.84 8.93
CA LEU A 21 -33.35 16.52 7.52
C LEU A 21 -32.22 15.66 6.97
N VAL A 22 -30.96 16.06 7.20
CA VAL A 22 -29.79 15.35 6.72
C VAL A 22 -29.64 14.01 7.43
N ARG A 23 -29.87 13.96 8.75
CA ARG A 23 -29.81 12.73 9.54
C ARG A 23 -30.78 11.68 9.01
N LEU A 24 -32.08 12.02 8.87
CA LEU A 24 -33.09 11.10 8.34
C LEU A 24 -32.71 10.61 6.92
N THR A 25 -32.21 11.52 6.08
CA THR A 25 -31.78 11.18 4.72
C THR A 25 -30.66 10.15 4.70
N LEU A 26 -29.65 10.26 5.60
CA LEU A 26 -28.52 9.36 5.67
C LEU A 26 -28.82 8.04 6.39
N GLU A 27 -29.68 8.08 7.40
CA GLU A 27 -30.16 6.87 8.10
C GLU A 27 -30.96 5.96 7.16
N ASP A 28 -31.74 6.52 6.21
CA ASP A 28 -32.47 5.76 5.19
C ASP A 28 -31.58 4.86 4.33
N ILE A 29 -30.30 5.25 4.14
CA ILE A 29 -29.29 4.45 3.40
C ILE A 29 -28.40 3.61 4.33
N GLY A 30 -28.69 3.57 5.63
CA GLY A 30 -28.01 2.76 6.63
C GLY A 30 -26.69 3.35 7.13
N CYS A 31 -26.50 4.68 7.08
CA CYS A 31 -25.37 5.35 7.72
C CYS A 31 -25.63 5.58 9.21
N GLU A 32 -24.56 5.50 10.02
CA GLU A 32 -24.55 5.97 11.40
C GLU A 32 -24.29 7.47 11.42
N VAL A 33 -25.22 8.27 11.95
CA VAL A 33 -25.10 9.73 11.92
C VAL A 33 -24.73 10.27 13.29
N MET A 34 -23.61 10.97 13.36
CA MET A 34 -23.16 11.76 14.49
C MET A 34 -23.55 13.21 14.24
N VAL A 35 -23.82 13.96 15.30
CA VAL A 35 -24.33 15.35 15.19
C VAL A 35 -23.48 16.29 16.05
N ALA A 36 -23.18 17.47 15.53
CA ALA A 36 -22.61 18.59 16.28
C ALA A 36 -23.31 19.90 15.87
N THR A 37 -23.53 20.78 16.83
CA THR A 37 -24.25 22.06 16.62
C THR A 37 -23.33 23.27 16.54
N SER A 38 -22.02 23.05 16.52
CA SER A 38 -20.98 24.08 16.30
C SER A 38 -19.66 23.45 15.86
N GLY A 39 -18.74 24.28 15.33
CA GLY A 39 -17.42 23.84 14.97
C GLY A 39 -16.60 23.29 16.13
N GLU A 40 -16.70 23.89 17.32
CA GLU A 40 -16.01 23.43 18.53
C GLU A 40 -16.48 22.04 18.93
N ARG A 41 -17.81 21.82 18.94
CA ARG A 41 -18.38 20.50 19.22
C ARG A 41 -18.02 19.46 18.17
N ALA A 42 -17.91 19.86 16.90
CA ALA A 42 -17.42 18.97 15.85
C ALA A 42 -16.00 18.50 16.14
N LEU A 43 -15.09 19.42 16.49
CA LEU A 43 -13.71 19.09 16.87
C LEU A 43 -13.63 18.17 18.09
N GLU A 44 -14.45 18.40 19.11
CA GLU A 44 -14.53 17.51 20.28
C GLU A 44 -15.06 16.11 19.89
N THR A 45 -16.07 16.05 19.03
CA THR A 45 -16.68 14.80 18.59
C THR A 45 -15.71 13.92 17.84
N VAL A 46 -14.95 14.47 16.89
CA VAL A 46 -13.97 13.72 16.11
C VAL A 46 -12.80 13.20 16.96
N GLN A 47 -12.50 13.84 18.10
CA GLN A 47 -11.47 13.33 19.02
C GLN A 47 -11.92 12.03 19.72
N ARG A 48 -13.22 11.86 19.93
CA ARG A 48 -13.79 10.67 20.58
C ARG A 48 -14.05 9.55 19.59
N GLN A 49 -14.59 9.91 18.41
CA GLN A 49 -15.01 8.96 17.39
C GLN A 49 -14.77 9.55 16.00
N LEU A 50 -13.97 8.89 15.19
CA LEU A 50 -13.64 9.35 13.84
C LEU A 50 -14.77 9.01 12.86
N PRO A 51 -15.35 10.01 12.15
CA PRO A 51 -16.25 9.77 11.03
C PRO A 51 -15.46 9.45 9.75
N GLU A 52 -16.14 8.89 8.77
CA GLU A 52 -15.59 8.68 7.42
C GLU A 52 -15.80 9.90 6.52
N LEU A 53 -16.82 10.72 6.85
CA LEU A 53 -17.15 11.92 6.11
C LEU A 53 -17.78 12.95 7.07
N ILE A 54 -17.57 14.22 6.81
CA ILE A 54 -18.17 15.34 7.55
C ILE A 54 -18.97 16.20 6.60
N LEU A 55 -20.26 16.44 6.90
CA LEU A 55 -21.07 17.49 6.32
C LEU A 55 -21.01 18.70 7.25
N LEU A 56 -20.49 19.83 6.78
CA LEU A 56 -20.12 20.95 7.61
C LEU A 56 -20.74 22.25 7.10
N ASP A 57 -21.59 22.87 7.90
CA ASP A 57 -22.09 24.19 7.59
C ASP A 57 -20.97 25.22 7.59
N VAL A 58 -21.03 26.15 6.63
CA VAL A 58 -20.05 27.24 6.52
C VAL A 58 -20.31 28.30 7.58
N VAL A 59 -21.57 28.68 7.77
CA VAL A 59 -21.96 29.80 8.62
C VAL A 59 -22.50 29.30 9.95
N MET A 60 -21.68 29.37 10.99
CA MET A 60 -22.04 28.95 12.34
C MET A 60 -21.57 29.95 13.38
N PRO A 61 -22.24 30.05 14.54
CA PRO A 61 -21.72 30.83 15.68
C PRO A 61 -20.40 30.24 16.21
N GLY A 62 -19.50 31.11 16.66
CA GLY A 62 -18.18 30.73 17.16
C GLY A 62 -17.17 30.58 16.01
N ILE A 63 -16.52 29.46 15.89
CA ILE A 63 -15.68 29.15 14.73
C ILE A 63 -16.53 28.75 13.53
N ASP A 64 -16.25 29.36 12.39
CA ASP A 64 -16.95 29.03 11.13
C ASP A 64 -16.53 27.67 10.57
N GLY A 65 -17.24 27.22 9.52
CA GLY A 65 -16.95 25.93 8.88
C GLY A 65 -15.57 25.88 8.25
N PHE A 66 -15.07 26.99 7.70
CA PHE A 66 -13.74 27.01 7.09
C PHE A 66 -12.63 26.86 8.13
N GLU A 67 -12.75 27.56 9.27
CA GLU A 67 -11.79 27.43 10.36
C GLU A 67 -11.85 26.02 10.98
N THR A 68 -13.06 25.47 11.14
CA THR A 68 -13.27 24.10 11.60
C THR A 68 -12.57 23.11 10.66
N CYS A 69 -12.75 23.26 9.36
CA CYS A 69 -12.08 22.41 8.35
C CYS A 69 -10.56 22.55 8.40
N ARG A 70 -10.02 23.75 8.50
CA ARG A 70 -8.55 23.96 8.61
C ARG A 70 -7.97 23.21 9.81
N ARG A 71 -8.62 23.28 10.98
CA ARG A 71 -8.19 22.55 12.19
C ARG A 71 -8.26 21.04 12.01
N LEU A 72 -9.31 20.52 11.38
CA LEU A 72 -9.43 19.12 11.02
C LEU A 72 -8.30 18.66 10.09
N LYS A 73 -7.90 19.51 9.13
CA LYS A 73 -6.84 19.19 8.16
C LYS A 73 -5.42 19.33 8.70
N GLN A 74 -5.23 20.01 9.84
CA GLN A 74 -3.96 20.13 10.53
C GLN A 74 -3.65 18.94 11.45
N ASP A 75 -4.64 18.18 11.87
CA ASP A 75 -4.47 17.00 12.72
C ASP A 75 -4.30 15.75 11.84
N GLU A 76 -3.20 15.02 12.03
CA GLU A 76 -2.86 13.79 11.28
C GLU A 76 -3.96 12.72 11.33
N ARG A 77 -4.75 12.67 12.42
CA ARG A 77 -5.83 11.71 12.60
C ARG A 77 -7.06 12.03 11.77
N THR A 78 -7.29 13.31 11.47
CA THR A 78 -8.52 13.79 10.83
C THR A 78 -8.29 14.39 9.44
N GLN A 79 -7.06 14.68 9.06
CA GLN A 79 -6.71 15.30 7.76
C GLN A 79 -7.23 14.52 6.54
N ALA A 80 -7.31 13.19 6.64
CA ALA A 80 -7.77 12.32 5.54
C ALA A 80 -9.31 12.27 5.42
N ILE A 81 -10.06 12.76 6.42
CA ILE A 81 -11.52 12.72 6.40
C ILE A 81 -12.05 13.70 5.34
N SER A 82 -12.94 13.23 4.47
CA SER A 82 -13.59 14.09 3.48
C SER A 82 -14.55 15.07 4.17
N VAL A 83 -14.42 16.36 3.87
CA VAL A 83 -15.30 17.42 4.35
C VAL A 83 -16.07 17.98 3.17
N ILE A 84 -17.41 17.91 3.24
CA ILE A 84 -18.33 18.52 2.27
C ILE A 84 -19.00 19.71 2.96
N PHE A 85 -18.84 20.92 2.39
CA PHE A 85 -19.46 22.09 2.95
C PHE A 85 -20.94 22.19 2.59
N LEU A 86 -21.78 22.58 3.57
CA LEU A 86 -23.15 23.02 3.36
C LEU A 86 -23.14 24.55 3.30
N THR A 87 -23.53 25.16 2.17
CA THR A 87 -23.32 26.61 1.94
C THR A 87 -24.58 27.29 1.40
N GLY A 88 -24.80 28.55 1.70
CA GLY A 88 -25.88 29.36 1.10
C GLY A 88 -25.55 29.77 -0.34
N LEU A 89 -26.58 30.13 -1.11
CA LEU A 89 -26.46 30.55 -2.51
C LEU A 89 -25.53 31.74 -2.76
N ASN A 90 -25.34 32.60 -1.75
CA ASN A 90 -24.54 33.81 -1.84
C ASN A 90 -23.04 33.59 -1.50
N ASP A 91 -22.68 32.38 -1.07
CA ASP A 91 -21.33 32.07 -0.61
C ASP A 91 -20.44 31.47 -1.72
N VAL A 92 -20.89 31.49 -2.96
CA VAL A 92 -20.14 30.96 -4.12
C VAL A 92 -18.77 31.66 -4.28
N GLU A 93 -18.68 32.93 -3.87
CA GLU A 93 -17.40 33.66 -3.85
C GLU A 93 -16.41 33.08 -2.81
N HIS A 94 -16.90 32.36 -1.80
CA HIS A 94 -16.10 31.71 -0.77
C HIS A 94 -15.73 30.26 -1.10
N LEU A 95 -16.19 29.72 -2.25
CA LEU A 95 -15.85 28.36 -2.66
C LEU A 95 -14.34 28.12 -2.77
N ALA A 96 -13.61 29.11 -3.32
CA ALA A 96 -12.15 29.05 -3.38
C ALA A 96 -11.52 28.98 -1.98
N ALA A 97 -12.09 29.69 -1.01
CA ALA A 97 -11.66 29.64 0.39
C ALA A 97 -11.95 28.26 1.03
N GLY A 98 -13.08 27.64 0.69
CA GLY A 98 -13.44 26.30 1.15
C GLY A 98 -12.46 25.22 0.67
N PHE A 99 -12.13 25.22 -0.61
CA PHE A 99 -11.12 24.32 -1.16
C PHE A 99 -9.73 24.61 -0.58
N ALA A 100 -9.36 25.88 -0.40
CA ALA A 100 -8.11 26.27 0.26
C ALA A 100 -8.06 25.83 1.74
N ALA A 101 -9.21 25.73 2.42
CA ALA A 101 -9.32 25.18 3.76
C ALA A 101 -9.22 23.64 3.80
N GLY A 102 -9.18 22.97 2.64
CA GLY A 102 -9.06 21.51 2.53
C GLY A 102 -10.41 20.79 2.37
N GLY A 103 -11.49 21.51 2.09
CA GLY A 103 -12.78 20.89 1.74
C GLY A 103 -12.70 20.08 0.45
N ALA A 104 -13.43 18.99 0.41
CA ALA A 104 -13.46 18.08 -0.73
C ALA A 104 -14.57 18.41 -1.74
N ASP A 105 -15.67 18.99 -1.26
CA ASP A 105 -16.84 19.35 -2.06
C ASP A 105 -17.75 20.33 -1.32
N TYR A 106 -18.85 20.73 -1.96
CA TYR A 106 -19.88 21.58 -1.36
C TYR A 106 -21.29 21.19 -1.84
N ILE A 107 -22.30 21.50 -1.01
CA ILE A 107 -23.75 21.37 -1.30
C ILE A 107 -24.41 22.70 -0.98
N THR A 108 -25.16 23.27 -1.93
CA THR A 108 -25.81 24.58 -1.74
C THR A 108 -27.19 24.42 -1.10
N LYS A 109 -27.44 25.22 -0.05
CA LYS A 109 -28.76 25.33 0.59
C LYS A 109 -29.70 26.29 -0.22
N PRO A 110 -30.98 25.95 -0.47
CA PRO A 110 -31.66 24.71 -0.06
C PRO A 110 -31.27 23.52 -0.99
N PHE A 111 -30.95 22.38 -0.40
CA PHE A 111 -30.55 21.17 -1.14
C PHE A 111 -31.70 20.15 -1.21
N ARG A 112 -31.60 19.25 -2.19
CA ARG A 112 -32.47 18.09 -2.34
C ARG A 112 -31.82 16.88 -1.69
N LYS A 113 -32.66 15.95 -1.16
CA LYS A 113 -32.16 14.70 -0.57
C LYS A 113 -31.27 13.93 -1.53
N GLU A 114 -31.66 13.84 -2.79
CA GLU A 114 -30.94 13.12 -3.83
C GLU A 114 -29.51 13.68 -4.06
N GLU A 115 -29.35 15.00 -3.94
CA GLU A 115 -28.05 15.65 -4.07
C GLU A 115 -27.12 15.30 -2.91
N VAL A 116 -27.64 15.34 -1.68
CA VAL A 116 -26.88 14.93 -0.48
C VAL A 116 -26.44 13.49 -0.59
N LEU A 117 -27.35 12.58 -0.93
CA LEU A 117 -27.07 11.16 -1.08
C LEU A 117 -25.98 10.90 -2.13
N LEU A 118 -26.15 11.47 -3.32
CA LEU A 118 -25.20 11.26 -4.42
C LEU A 118 -23.78 11.71 -4.04
N ARG A 119 -23.64 12.88 -3.43
CA ARG A 119 -22.31 13.40 -3.05
C ARG A 119 -21.71 12.60 -1.91
N VAL A 120 -22.50 12.24 -0.91
CA VAL A 120 -22.04 11.40 0.20
C VAL A 120 -21.55 10.04 -0.31
N GLU A 121 -22.35 9.36 -1.14
CA GLU A 121 -21.98 8.07 -1.72
C GLU A 121 -20.69 8.16 -2.53
N MET A 122 -20.54 9.16 -3.40
CA MET A 122 -19.32 9.38 -4.18
C MET A 122 -18.08 9.55 -3.30
N HIS A 123 -18.16 10.36 -2.24
CA HIS A 123 -17.03 10.59 -1.36
C HIS A 123 -16.70 9.39 -0.49
N LEU A 124 -17.69 8.65 -0.01
CA LEU A 124 -17.47 7.40 0.73
C LEU A 124 -16.83 6.34 -0.14
N GLU A 125 -17.30 6.17 -1.37
CA GLU A 125 -16.72 5.22 -2.32
C GLU A 125 -15.26 5.59 -2.66
N ARG A 126 -15.00 6.87 -2.93
CA ARG A 126 -13.64 7.36 -3.17
C ARG A 126 -12.72 7.08 -1.98
N ALA A 127 -13.19 7.30 -0.74
CA ALA A 127 -12.43 7.03 0.47
C ALA A 127 -12.14 5.53 0.64
N ARG A 128 -13.12 4.66 0.34
CA ARG A 128 -12.96 3.20 0.38
C ARG A 128 -11.93 2.72 -0.64
N LEU A 129 -12.03 3.20 -1.88
CA LEU A 129 -11.07 2.85 -2.95
C LEU A 129 -9.66 3.31 -2.60
N ALA A 130 -9.50 4.51 -2.06
CA ALA A 130 -8.19 5.02 -1.64
C ALA A 130 -7.57 4.16 -0.52
N ARG A 131 -8.35 3.74 0.48
CA ARG A 131 -7.89 2.84 1.55
C ARG A 131 -7.48 1.47 0.99
N ALA A 132 -8.34 0.87 0.15
CA ALA A 132 -8.05 -0.43 -0.47
C ALA A 132 -6.76 -0.39 -1.29
N LEU A 133 -6.51 0.70 -2.03
CA LEU A 133 -5.28 0.89 -2.81
C LEU A 133 -4.04 0.98 -1.90
N VAL A 134 -4.12 1.70 -0.79
CA VAL A 134 -3.01 1.81 0.19
C VAL A 134 -2.70 0.43 0.80
N GLU A 135 -3.72 -0.32 1.20
CA GLU A 135 -3.56 -1.68 1.75
C GLU A 135 -2.96 -2.63 0.73
N GLN A 136 -3.43 -2.60 -0.51
CA GLN A 136 -2.90 -3.42 -1.59
C GLN A 136 -1.43 -3.09 -1.90
N ASN A 137 -1.08 -1.81 -1.95
CA ASN A 137 0.30 -1.37 -2.16
C ASN A 137 1.21 -1.82 -1.01
N ALA A 138 0.75 -1.73 0.24
CA ALA A 138 1.52 -2.19 1.40
C ALA A 138 1.77 -3.72 1.34
N ALA A 139 0.75 -4.50 1.00
CA ALA A 139 0.86 -5.95 0.83
C ALA A 139 1.85 -6.32 -0.31
N LEU A 140 1.75 -5.61 -1.45
CA LEU A 140 2.65 -5.84 -2.59
C LEU A 140 4.11 -5.51 -2.25
N GLN A 141 4.36 -4.43 -1.50
CA GLN A 141 5.70 -4.07 -1.05
C GLN A 141 6.30 -5.13 -0.12
N GLN A 142 5.48 -5.72 0.77
CA GLN A 142 5.92 -6.83 1.62
C GLN A 142 6.28 -8.07 0.80
N GLU A 143 5.47 -8.42 -0.21
CA GLU A 143 5.76 -9.54 -1.10
C GLU A 143 7.08 -9.33 -1.87
N ILE A 144 7.30 -8.13 -2.42
CA ILE A 144 8.54 -7.79 -3.11
C ILE A 144 9.75 -7.94 -2.18
N ALA A 145 9.66 -7.44 -0.94
CA ALA A 145 10.72 -7.56 0.04
C ALA A 145 11.05 -9.03 0.38
N GLN A 146 10.04 -9.87 0.54
CA GLN A 146 10.21 -11.30 0.79
C GLN A 146 10.89 -12.02 -0.40
N ARG A 147 10.45 -11.72 -1.64
CA ARG A 147 11.06 -12.28 -2.85
C ARG A 147 12.53 -11.88 -2.99
N GLN A 148 12.86 -10.63 -2.71
CA GLN A 148 14.25 -10.16 -2.74
C GLN A 148 15.13 -10.86 -1.68
N GLN A 149 14.59 -11.09 -0.48
CA GLN A 149 15.29 -11.82 0.56
C GLN A 149 15.54 -13.28 0.18
N LEU A 150 14.55 -13.96 -0.38
CA LEU A 150 14.68 -15.32 -0.89
C LEU A 150 15.72 -15.40 -2.02
N SER A 151 15.67 -14.50 -2.98
CA SER A 151 16.61 -14.44 -4.10
C SER A 151 18.06 -14.28 -3.60
N ARG A 152 18.30 -13.37 -2.65
CA ARG A 152 19.63 -13.21 -2.02
C ARG A 152 20.10 -14.49 -1.33
N ARG A 153 19.18 -15.19 -0.64
CA ARG A 153 19.51 -16.42 0.05
C ARG A 153 19.87 -17.56 -0.93
N VAL A 154 19.13 -17.65 -2.03
CA VAL A 154 19.44 -18.60 -3.12
C VAL A 154 20.82 -18.30 -3.72
N SER A 155 21.10 -17.01 -4.04
CA SER A 155 22.42 -16.63 -4.57
C SER A 155 23.56 -16.97 -3.60
N GLN A 156 23.39 -16.70 -2.30
CA GLN A 156 24.39 -17.04 -1.28
C GLN A 156 24.62 -18.55 -1.18
N LEU A 157 23.56 -19.35 -1.25
CA LEU A 157 23.69 -20.82 -1.22
C LEU A 157 24.39 -21.33 -2.48
N SER A 158 24.06 -20.78 -3.65
CA SER A 158 24.76 -21.10 -4.91
C SER A 158 26.25 -20.74 -4.86
N GLU A 159 26.59 -19.55 -4.36
CA GLU A 159 28.00 -19.15 -4.17
C GLU A 159 28.74 -20.06 -3.17
N GLN A 160 28.09 -20.50 -2.09
CA GLN A 160 28.68 -21.45 -1.14
C GLN A 160 28.88 -22.84 -1.76
N GLU A 161 27.95 -23.29 -2.61
CA GLU A 161 28.13 -24.55 -3.36
C GLU A 161 29.25 -24.39 -4.39
N ASP A 162 29.33 -23.31 -5.14
CA ASP A 162 30.40 -23.04 -6.08
C ASP A 162 31.79 -23.01 -5.40
N GLN A 163 31.89 -22.42 -4.19
CA GLN A 163 33.14 -22.43 -3.40
C GLN A 163 33.46 -23.84 -2.86
N ARG A 164 32.48 -24.64 -2.53
CA ARG A 164 32.66 -26.00 -1.97
C ARG A 164 33.08 -27.03 -3.01
N TRP A 165 32.82 -26.77 -4.30
CA TRP A 165 33.09 -27.68 -5.40
C TRP A 165 34.10 -27.13 -6.43
N GLY A 166 34.77 -26.02 -6.11
CA GLY A 166 35.79 -25.43 -6.97
C GLY A 166 37.04 -26.28 -7.03
N LEU A 167 37.88 -26.04 -8.05
CA LEU A 167 39.17 -26.69 -8.24
C LEU A 167 40.14 -26.57 -7.05
N ALA A 168 39.84 -25.66 -6.10
CA ALA A 168 40.66 -25.44 -4.90
C ALA A 168 40.65 -26.62 -3.91
N ASP A 169 39.63 -27.48 -3.95
CA ASP A 169 39.49 -28.65 -3.07
C ASP A 169 40.18 -29.90 -3.64
N PHE A 170 40.76 -29.80 -4.84
CA PHE A 170 41.57 -30.87 -5.40
C PHE A 170 42.92 -30.97 -4.69
N VAL A 171 42.99 -31.82 -3.66
CA VAL A 171 44.22 -32.07 -2.92
C VAL A 171 45.02 -33.12 -3.65
N GLY A 172 46.10 -32.72 -4.35
CA GLY A 172 47.04 -33.66 -4.95
C GLY A 172 48.23 -32.94 -5.63
N GLU A 173 49.43 -33.21 -5.17
CA GLU A 173 50.69 -32.65 -5.72
C GLU A 173 51.30 -33.54 -6.82
N SER A 174 50.67 -34.67 -7.14
CA SER A 174 51.21 -35.57 -8.15
C SER A 174 51.11 -34.97 -9.56
N ARG A 175 52.08 -35.25 -10.41
CA ARG A 175 52.13 -34.79 -11.80
C ARG A 175 50.88 -35.20 -12.60
N SER A 176 50.29 -36.35 -12.25
CA SER A 176 49.04 -36.87 -12.85
C SER A 176 47.83 -36.01 -12.49
N VAL A 177 47.74 -35.53 -11.24
CA VAL A 177 46.64 -34.64 -10.80
C VAL A 177 46.77 -33.27 -11.42
N GLN A 178 48.03 -32.75 -11.55
CA GLN A 178 48.26 -31.44 -12.22
C GLN A 178 47.83 -31.47 -13.69
N ASN A 179 48.17 -32.56 -14.41
CA ASN A 179 47.74 -32.74 -15.81
C ASN A 179 46.18 -32.77 -15.92
N ILE A 180 45.51 -33.47 -15.00
CA ILE A 180 44.02 -33.52 -14.98
C ILE A 180 43.44 -32.10 -14.74
N LEU A 181 44.03 -31.31 -13.84
CA LEU A 181 43.55 -29.94 -13.56
C LEU A 181 43.72 -29.01 -14.76
N GLU A 182 44.86 -29.16 -15.51
CA GLU A 182 45.06 -28.45 -16.76
C GLU A 182 44.02 -28.84 -17.83
N GLU A 183 43.75 -30.14 -17.98
CA GLU A 183 42.72 -30.64 -18.91
C GLU A 183 41.32 -30.15 -18.55
N ILE A 184 40.95 -30.13 -17.25
CA ILE A 184 39.67 -29.58 -16.78
C ILE A 184 39.55 -28.10 -17.16
N SER A 185 40.59 -27.32 -16.97
CA SER A 185 40.60 -25.89 -17.31
C SER A 185 40.39 -25.64 -18.81
N LEU A 186 41.02 -26.45 -19.66
CA LEU A 186 40.82 -26.41 -21.12
C LEU A 186 39.41 -26.85 -21.53
N LEU A 187 38.84 -27.86 -20.87
CA LEU A 187 37.48 -28.36 -21.13
C LEU A 187 36.41 -27.38 -20.68
N ALA A 188 36.66 -26.57 -19.66
CA ALA A 188 35.72 -25.54 -19.18
C ALA A 188 35.45 -24.46 -20.26
N GLU A 189 36.42 -24.19 -21.16
CA GLU A 189 36.28 -23.26 -22.28
C GLU A 189 35.61 -23.90 -23.52
N ALA A 190 35.43 -25.24 -23.55
CA ALA A 190 34.92 -25.98 -24.70
C ALA A 190 33.42 -26.20 -24.63
N HIS A 191 32.63 -25.36 -25.28
CA HIS A 191 31.16 -25.32 -25.18
C HIS A 191 30.39 -26.54 -25.74
N HIS A 192 30.99 -27.41 -26.56
CA HIS A 192 30.30 -28.51 -27.28
C HIS A 192 31.01 -29.86 -27.23
N THR A 193 31.92 -30.08 -26.26
CA THR A 193 32.69 -31.28 -26.15
C THR A 193 32.05 -32.28 -25.21
N SER A 194 31.91 -33.56 -25.63
CA SER A 194 31.51 -34.66 -24.76
C SER A 194 32.77 -35.18 -24.03
N VAL A 195 32.70 -35.31 -22.70
CA VAL A 195 33.79 -35.74 -21.85
C VAL A 195 33.49 -37.10 -21.28
N LEU A 196 34.41 -38.06 -21.43
CA LEU A 196 34.36 -39.37 -20.82
C LEU A 196 35.40 -39.46 -19.71
N ILE A 197 34.94 -39.63 -18.46
CA ILE A 197 35.84 -39.77 -17.29
C ILE A 197 35.96 -41.22 -16.93
N THR A 198 37.15 -41.81 -17.01
CA THR A 198 37.43 -43.19 -16.69
C THR A 198 38.39 -43.29 -15.51
N GLY A 199 38.31 -44.38 -14.74
CA GLY A 199 39.17 -44.67 -13.59
C GLY A 199 38.56 -45.67 -12.62
N GLU A 200 39.32 -46.17 -11.65
CA GLU A 200 38.88 -47.11 -10.63
C GLU A 200 37.83 -46.53 -9.67
N SER A 201 37.12 -47.37 -8.95
CA SER A 201 36.15 -46.91 -7.95
C SER A 201 36.85 -46.13 -6.83
N GLY A 202 36.31 -44.97 -6.42
CA GLY A 202 36.88 -44.12 -5.36
C GLY A 202 37.99 -43.14 -5.80
N THR A 203 38.36 -43.07 -7.07
CA THR A 203 39.42 -42.17 -7.58
C THR A 203 38.98 -40.72 -7.77
N GLY A 204 37.80 -40.28 -7.32
CA GLY A 204 37.33 -38.90 -7.40
C GLY A 204 36.74 -38.49 -8.75
N LYS A 205 36.30 -39.43 -9.60
CA LYS A 205 35.63 -39.16 -10.90
C LYS A 205 34.48 -38.19 -10.79
N GLU A 206 33.70 -38.30 -9.70
CA GLU A 206 32.57 -37.41 -9.44
C GLU A 206 33.00 -35.96 -9.18
N LEU A 207 34.13 -35.78 -8.48
CA LEU A 207 34.71 -34.46 -8.25
C LEU A 207 35.16 -33.82 -9.57
N ILE A 208 35.77 -34.62 -10.46
CA ILE A 208 36.22 -34.14 -11.80
C ILE A 208 34.99 -33.76 -12.64
N ALA A 209 33.91 -34.59 -12.67
CA ALA A 209 32.69 -34.31 -13.40
C ALA A 209 32.05 -33.02 -12.94
N ARG A 210 31.99 -32.81 -11.63
CA ARG A 210 31.47 -31.58 -11.02
C ARG A 210 32.33 -30.37 -11.33
N ALA A 211 33.66 -30.50 -11.23
CA ALA A 211 34.60 -29.42 -11.56
C ALA A 211 34.46 -28.96 -13.02
N ILE A 212 34.30 -29.90 -13.96
CA ILE A 212 34.03 -29.56 -15.38
C ILE A 212 32.68 -28.87 -15.55
N HIS A 213 31.62 -29.36 -14.89
CA HIS A 213 30.29 -28.79 -14.98
C HIS A 213 30.24 -27.36 -14.41
N PHE A 214 30.72 -27.16 -13.20
CA PHE A 214 30.72 -25.85 -12.52
C PHE A 214 31.73 -24.87 -13.09
N GLY A 215 32.86 -25.34 -13.66
CA GLY A 215 33.83 -24.52 -14.35
C GLY A 215 33.39 -24.09 -15.76
N SER A 216 32.35 -24.69 -16.32
CA SER A 216 31.90 -24.41 -17.68
C SER A 216 30.80 -23.32 -17.71
N ALA A 217 30.59 -22.71 -18.88
CA ALA A 217 29.48 -21.77 -19.12
C ALA A 217 28.10 -22.43 -19.03
N ARG A 218 28.00 -23.76 -18.85
CA ARG A 218 26.73 -24.52 -18.68
C ARG A 218 26.34 -24.78 -17.23
N ARG A 219 26.98 -24.12 -16.26
CA ARG A 219 26.69 -24.30 -14.82
C ARG A 219 25.24 -23.94 -14.41
N GLU A 220 24.53 -23.18 -15.26
CA GLU A 220 23.15 -22.74 -15.03
C GLU A 220 22.10 -23.60 -15.77
N GLY A 221 22.48 -24.72 -16.38
CA GLY A 221 21.59 -25.58 -17.18
C GLY A 221 21.17 -26.86 -16.52
#